data_8937ea0c46b24dc8b0edd12d4c861667
#
_entry.id   8937ea0c46b24dc8b0edd12d4c861667
#
_cell.length_a   1.000
_cell.length_b   1.000
_cell.length_c   1.000
_cell.angle_alpha   90.00
_cell.angle_beta   90.00
_cell.angle_gamma   90.00
#
_symmetry.space_group_name_H-M   'P 1'
#
loop_
_entity.id
_entity.type
_entity.pdbx_description
1 polymer ?
#
loop_
_entity_poly.entity_id
_entity_poly.type
_entity_poly.pdbx_seq_one_letter_code
_entity_poly.pdbx_strand_id
1 'polypeptide(L)'
;HGQVRARATVMYLAGAQPPPGQVWQPEQQLPVPVQKLAGVHGDPPLFKSGEFEWTGDFASGQNRERKCAWHNLAYLVEGEPMSPFQRAAFVGDATNLVCNWGTEGVGYINCDMTVTLSRLPEGSELGLQAQDHVAAGGIVVATATMYDRIGALGTCVVTGISNSHRQVDLAAFADAQSFPESSPV
;
A
#
# COMPACT_ATOMS: atom_id res chain seq x y z
N HIS A 1 -4.63 -6.87 -31.10
CA HIS A 1 -5.27 -7.55 -29.98
C HIS A 1 -6.20 -6.58 -29.23
N GLY A 2 -7.39 -6.21 -29.71
CA GLY A 2 -8.28 -5.17 -29.18
C GLY A 2 -9.04 -5.49 -27.89
N GLN A 3 -8.47 -6.26 -26.95
CA GLN A 3 -9.12 -6.53 -25.66
C GLN A 3 -8.68 -5.50 -24.61
N VAL A 4 -9.67 -4.86 -23.96
CA VAL A 4 -9.44 -4.01 -22.79
C VAL A 4 -8.91 -4.89 -21.67
N ARG A 5 -7.72 -4.56 -21.13
CA ARG A 5 -7.07 -5.29 -20.02
C ARG A 5 -7.22 -4.56 -18.69
N ALA A 6 -7.29 -3.23 -18.74
CA ALA A 6 -7.54 -2.38 -17.58
C ALA A 6 -8.33 -1.15 -18.01
N ARG A 7 -9.08 -0.57 -17.09
CA ARG A 7 -9.77 0.70 -17.26
C ARG A 7 -9.52 1.56 -16.03
N ALA A 8 -9.16 2.82 -16.24
CA ALA A 8 -9.02 3.79 -15.17
C ALA A 8 -9.89 5.03 -15.49
N THR A 9 -10.47 5.61 -14.45
CA THR A 9 -11.13 6.91 -14.52
C THR A 9 -10.41 7.83 -13.54
N VAL A 10 -9.99 9.00 -13.99
CA VAL A 10 -9.28 9.98 -13.18
C VAL A 10 -10.08 11.28 -13.16
N MET A 11 -10.29 11.81 -11.96
CA MET A 11 -10.97 13.11 -11.74
C MET A 11 -10.01 14.04 -10.99
N TYR A 12 -9.84 15.25 -11.52
CA TYR A 12 -9.09 16.31 -10.86
C TYR A 12 -10.05 17.40 -10.41
N LEU A 13 -9.89 17.83 -9.15
CA LEU A 13 -10.67 18.92 -8.56
C LEU A 13 -9.77 20.14 -8.35
N ALA A 14 -10.27 21.31 -8.65
CA ALA A 14 -9.60 22.55 -8.31
C ALA A 14 -9.73 22.81 -6.80
N GLY A 15 -8.63 23.19 -6.15
CA GLY A 15 -8.65 23.61 -4.76
C GLY A 15 -9.53 24.87 -4.56
N ALA A 16 -10.16 24.97 -3.39
CA ALA A 16 -10.99 26.10 -2.98
C ALA A 16 -10.72 26.45 -1.51
N GLN A 17 -11.31 27.56 -1.06
CA GLN A 17 -11.26 27.91 0.36
C GLN A 17 -12.02 26.86 1.18
N PRO A 18 -11.47 26.42 2.34
CA PRO A 18 -12.18 25.52 3.23
C PRO A 18 -13.52 26.15 3.67
N PRO A 19 -14.57 25.34 3.85
CA PRO A 19 -15.82 25.81 4.40
C PRO A 19 -15.63 26.25 5.87
N PRO A 20 -16.42 27.20 6.37
CA PRO A 20 -16.37 27.56 7.79
C PRO A 20 -16.86 26.41 8.67
N GLY A 21 -16.36 26.38 9.91
CA GLY A 21 -16.73 25.38 10.90
C GLY A 21 -15.73 24.22 11.01
N GLN A 22 -16.08 23.22 11.82
CA GLN A 22 -15.28 22.03 12.05
C GLN A 22 -16.11 20.77 11.75
N VAL A 23 -15.47 19.79 11.13
CA VAL A 23 -16.05 18.46 10.89
C VAL A 23 -15.27 17.46 11.74
N TRP A 24 -15.93 16.40 12.17
CA TRP A 24 -15.27 15.30 12.84
C TRP A 24 -14.14 14.74 11.97
N GLN A 25 -13.01 14.47 12.59
CA GLN A 25 -11.87 13.80 11.99
C GLN A 25 -11.43 12.67 12.91
N PRO A 26 -11.02 11.53 12.36
CA PRO A 26 -10.49 10.44 13.18
C PRO A 26 -9.15 10.85 13.81
N GLU A 27 -8.97 10.51 15.07
CA GLU A 27 -7.66 10.56 15.72
C GLU A 27 -6.87 9.33 15.25
N GLN A 28 -6.04 9.50 14.21
CA GLN A 28 -5.24 8.43 13.66
C GLN A 28 -3.76 8.63 14.01
N GLN A 29 -3.15 7.59 14.54
CA GLN A 29 -1.70 7.47 14.58
C GLN A 29 -1.26 6.83 13.25
N LEU A 30 -0.58 7.59 12.41
CA LEU A 30 -0.02 7.14 11.13
C LEU A 30 1.49 6.90 11.34
N PRO A 31 1.90 5.63 11.53
CA PRO A 31 3.28 5.33 11.85
C PRO A 31 4.19 5.58 10.65
N VAL A 32 5.33 6.23 10.91
CA VAL A 32 6.37 6.45 9.91
C VAL A 32 7.69 5.82 10.39
N PRO A 33 8.51 5.23 9.51
CA PRO A 33 9.83 4.77 9.89
C PRO A 33 10.68 5.95 10.37
N VAL A 34 11.46 5.73 11.44
CA VAL A 34 12.39 6.74 11.96
C VAL A 34 13.46 7.05 10.91
N GLN A 35 14.00 6.00 10.30
CA GLN A 35 14.96 6.15 9.21
C GLN A 35 14.25 6.64 7.94
N LYS A 36 14.77 7.70 7.35
CA LYS A 36 14.31 8.17 6.05
C LYS A 36 14.87 7.29 4.95
N LEU A 37 14.00 6.76 4.10
CA LEU A 37 14.40 6.07 2.90
C LEU A 37 14.87 7.12 1.87
N ALA A 38 16.07 6.97 1.34
CA ALA A 38 16.69 7.99 0.50
C ALA A 38 17.34 7.41 -0.76
N GLY A 39 17.06 6.15 -1.09
CA GLY A 39 17.58 5.51 -2.29
C GLY A 39 17.10 6.22 -3.56
N VAL A 40 18.01 6.72 -4.37
CA VAL A 40 17.69 7.37 -5.66
C VAL A 40 17.06 6.38 -6.63
N HIS A 41 17.39 5.10 -6.48
CA HIS A 41 16.88 4.00 -7.28
C HIS A 41 15.69 3.27 -6.61
N GLY A 42 15.11 3.88 -5.57
CA GLY A 42 14.10 3.26 -4.72
C GLY A 42 14.72 2.37 -3.63
N ASP A 43 13.88 2.03 -2.67
CA ASP A 43 14.22 1.12 -1.57
C ASP A 43 13.18 0.00 -1.54
N PRO A 44 13.52 -1.21 -1.07
CA PRO A 44 12.53 -2.22 -0.77
C PRO A 44 11.46 -1.67 0.18
N PRO A 45 10.20 -2.01 0.01
CA PRO A 45 9.15 -1.55 0.90
C PRO A 45 9.37 -2.08 2.32
N LEU A 46 9.03 -1.26 3.31
CA LEU A 46 8.98 -1.66 4.70
C LEU A 46 7.54 -1.96 5.10
N PHE A 47 7.36 -2.92 5.98
CA PHE A 47 6.07 -3.30 6.54
C PHE A 47 6.09 -3.19 8.06
N LYS A 48 4.96 -2.83 8.62
CA LYS A 48 4.72 -2.86 10.07
C LYS A 48 3.43 -3.61 10.33
N SER A 49 3.44 -4.46 11.34
CA SER A 49 2.30 -5.28 11.74
C SER A 49 1.97 -5.01 13.19
N GLY A 50 0.84 -4.39 13.48
CA GLY A 50 0.48 -3.97 14.83
C GLY A 50 1.57 -3.10 15.48
N GLU A 51 2.03 -3.52 16.66
CA GLU A 51 3.08 -2.82 17.42
C GLU A 51 4.51 -3.26 17.07
N PHE A 52 4.68 -4.21 16.13
CA PHE A 52 6.03 -4.62 15.72
C PHE A 52 6.78 -3.51 15.01
N GLU A 53 8.10 -3.60 15.02
CA GLU A 53 8.95 -2.65 14.31
C GLU A 53 8.83 -2.77 12.77
N TRP A 54 9.23 -1.72 12.07
CA TRP A 54 9.30 -1.72 10.62
C TRP A 54 10.35 -2.71 10.13
N THR A 55 9.98 -3.53 9.16
CA THR A 55 10.85 -4.56 8.59
C THR A 55 10.61 -4.73 7.09
N GLY A 56 11.63 -5.17 6.35
CA GLY A 56 11.49 -5.65 4.97
C GLY A 56 11.16 -7.15 4.89
N ASP A 57 11.07 -7.84 6.02
CA ASP A 57 10.77 -9.27 6.06
C ASP A 57 9.26 -9.52 5.96
N PHE A 58 8.85 -10.14 4.86
CA PHE A 58 7.45 -10.52 4.64
C PHE A 58 6.96 -11.61 5.59
N ALA A 59 7.84 -12.52 6.03
CA ALA A 59 7.43 -13.62 6.89
C ALA A 59 6.90 -13.12 8.23
N SER A 60 7.55 -12.13 8.81
CA SER A 60 7.15 -11.52 10.09
C SER A 60 5.80 -10.79 10.02
N GLY A 61 5.40 -10.36 8.82
CA GLY A 61 4.11 -9.69 8.58
C GLY A 61 2.92 -10.65 8.46
N GLN A 62 3.14 -11.96 8.30
CA GLN A 62 2.07 -12.94 8.08
C GLN A 62 1.36 -13.31 9.39
N ASN A 63 0.54 -12.42 9.89
CA ASN A 63 -0.21 -12.52 11.13
C ASN A 63 -1.55 -11.76 11.01
N ARG A 64 -2.36 -11.72 12.08
CA ARG A 64 -3.69 -11.08 12.08
C ARG A 64 -3.68 -9.60 12.47
N GLU A 65 -2.52 -9.03 12.74
CA GLU A 65 -2.41 -7.65 13.16
C GLU A 65 -2.66 -6.67 12.00
N ARG A 66 -3.02 -5.42 12.34
CA ARG A 66 -3.18 -4.34 11.37
C ARG A 66 -1.86 -4.10 10.63
N LYS A 67 -1.93 -3.98 9.31
CA LYS A 67 -0.76 -3.75 8.47
C LYS A 67 -0.59 -2.29 8.10
N CYS A 68 0.68 -1.89 8.04
CA CYS A 68 1.13 -0.70 7.34
C CYS A 68 2.20 -1.08 6.34
N ALA A 69 2.28 -0.34 5.25
CA ALA A 69 3.39 -0.41 4.31
C ALA A 69 3.98 0.99 4.12
N TRP A 70 5.29 1.07 3.88
CA TRP A 70 6.02 2.30 3.61
C TRP A 70 6.90 2.12 2.40
N HIS A 71 6.77 3.01 1.44
CA HIS A 71 7.40 2.91 0.14
C HIS A 71 8.26 4.13 -0.17
N ASN A 72 9.42 3.89 -0.79
CA ASN A 72 10.17 4.86 -1.56
C ASN A 72 10.45 4.25 -2.95
N LEU A 73 9.67 4.61 -3.93
CA LEU A 73 9.66 3.95 -5.23
C LEU A 73 10.80 4.41 -6.14
N ALA A 74 11.42 3.45 -6.84
CA ALA A 74 12.24 3.74 -7.99
C ALA A 74 11.41 4.40 -9.11
N TYR A 75 12.09 5.07 -10.04
CA TYR A 75 11.43 5.59 -11.22
C TYR A 75 10.88 4.45 -12.09
N LEU A 76 9.65 4.60 -12.56
CA LEU A 76 9.02 3.62 -13.46
C LEU A 76 9.69 3.59 -14.84
N VAL A 77 10.22 4.73 -15.26
CA VAL A 77 11.00 4.89 -16.49
C VAL A 77 12.35 5.46 -16.09
N GLU A 78 13.41 4.85 -16.57
CA GLU A 78 14.78 5.28 -16.27
C GLU A 78 14.99 6.74 -16.68
N GLY A 79 15.49 7.55 -15.74
CA GLY A 79 15.74 8.97 -15.97
C GLY A 79 14.50 9.88 -15.92
N GLU A 80 13.30 9.33 -15.75
CA GLU A 80 12.06 10.12 -15.67
C GLU A 80 11.52 10.17 -14.23
N PRO A 81 11.62 11.30 -13.52
CA PRO A 81 11.04 11.43 -12.18
C PRO A 81 9.52 11.24 -12.20
N MET A 82 9.01 10.40 -11.30
CA MET A 82 7.57 10.26 -11.12
C MET A 82 6.97 11.53 -10.52
N SER A 83 5.84 11.98 -11.08
CA SER A 83 5.02 13.01 -10.47
C SER A 83 4.45 12.53 -9.12
N PRO A 84 4.06 13.44 -8.21
CA PRO A 84 3.42 13.07 -6.96
C PRO A 84 2.18 12.18 -7.13
N PHE A 85 1.36 12.46 -8.15
CA PHE A 85 0.18 11.65 -8.46
C PHE A 85 0.55 10.23 -8.93
N GLN A 86 1.56 10.08 -9.79
CA GLN A 86 2.02 8.77 -10.24
C GLN A 86 2.52 7.92 -9.08
N ARG A 87 3.25 8.52 -8.12
CA ARG A 87 3.67 7.81 -6.89
C ARG A 87 2.47 7.34 -6.07
N ALA A 88 1.49 8.21 -5.85
CA ALA A 88 0.27 7.84 -5.12
C ALA A 88 -0.52 6.73 -5.84
N ALA A 89 -0.66 6.81 -7.15
CA ALA A 89 -1.35 5.79 -7.93
C ALA A 89 -0.64 4.43 -7.86
N PHE A 90 0.70 4.43 -7.92
CA PHE A 90 1.48 3.20 -7.80
C PHE A 90 1.39 2.59 -6.40
N VAL A 91 1.58 3.40 -5.35
CA VAL A 91 1.47 2.92 -3.96
C VAL A 91 0.05 2.46 -3.64
N GLY A 92 -0.95 3.09 -4.25
CA GLY A 92 -2.35 2.68 -4.13
C GLY A 92 -2.58 1.21 -4.49
N ASP A 93 -1.83 0.65 -5.44
CA ASP A 93 -1.93 -0.77 -5.82
C ASP A 93 -1.60 -1.73 -4.65
N ALA A 94 -0.76 -1.30 -3.72
CA ALA A 94 -0.45 -2.07 -2.52
C ALA A 94 -1.61 -2.13 -1.49
N THR A 95 -2.73 -1.44 -1.73
CA THR A 95 -3.90 -1.44 -0.82
C THR A 95 -4.43 -2.85 -0.58
N ASN A 96 -4.50 -3.68 -1.65
CA ASN A 96 -4.97 -5.06 -1.50
C ASN A 96 -4.06 -5.87 -0.58
N LEU A 97 -2.75 -5.73 -0.73
CA LEU A 97 -1.77 -6.37 0.13
C LEU A 97 -1.97 -5.94 1.59
N VAL A 98 -1.94 -4.63 1.85
CA VAL A 98 -2.01 -4.08 3.21
C VAL A 98 -3.32 -4.44 3.91
N CYS A 99 -4.44 -4.48 3.19
CA CYS A 99 -5.75 -4.75 3.78
C CYS A 99 -6.06 -6.24 3.93
N ASN A 100 -5.53 -7.11 3.05
CA ASN A 100 -5.93 -8.51 2.95
C ASN A 100 -4.81 -9.50 3.33
N TRP A 101 -3.71 -9.03 3.87
CA TRP A 101 -2.61 -9.86 4.33
C TRP A 101 -2.88 -10.39 5.74
N GLY A 102 -3.22 -11.66 5.83
CA GLY A 102 -3.57 -12.37 7.06
C GLY A 102 -2.56 -13.46 7.43
N THR A 103 -3.00 -14.37 8.28
CA THR A 103 -2.18 -15.49 8.80
C THR A 103 -1.77 -16.52 7.75
N GLU A 104 -2.53 -16.64 6.68
CA GLU A 104 -2.30 -17.59 5.58
C GLU A 104 -1.86 -16.87 4.29
N GLY A 105 -1.37 -15.62 4.41
CA GLY A 105 -1.01 -14.80 3.28
C GLY A 105 -2.15 -13.91 2.78
N VAL A 106 -2.15 -13.60 1.48
CA VAL A 106 -3.17 -12.76 0.83
C VAL A 106 -4.19 -13.63 0.13
N GLY A 107 -5.38 -13.71 0.72
CA GLY A 107 -6.45 -14.61 0.28
C GLY A 107 -7.52 -13.98 -0.61
N TYR A 108 -7.42 -12.69 -0.96
CA TYR A 108 -8.35 -11.98 -1.82
C TYR A 108 -7.67 -11.39 -3.04
N ILE A 109 -8.32 -11.50 -4.20
CA ILE A 109 -7.90 -10.84 -5.44
C ILE A 109 -8.74 -9.58 -5.61
N ASN A 110 -8.11 -8.44 -5.81
CA ASN A 110 -8.79 -7.17 -6.08
C ASN A 110 -9.47 -7.20 -7.46
N CYS A 111 -10.74 -6.75 -7.46
CA CYS A 111 -11.55 -6.58 -8.66
C CYS A 111 -11.63 -5.11 -9.07
N ASP A 112 -11.59 -4.22 -8.08
CA ASP A 112 -11.65 -2.78 -8.24
C ASP A 112 -10.84 -2.10 -7.17
N MET A 113 -10.29 -0.93 -7.51
CA MET A 113 -9.56 -0.10 -6.57
C MET A 113 -9.80 1.38 -6.84
N THR A 114 -10.09 2.12 -5.78
CA THR A 114 -10.26 3.57 -5.83
C THR A 114 -9.25 4.24 -4.91
N VAL A 115 -8.54 5.24 -5.42
CA VAL A 115 -7.63 6.11 -4.67
C VAL A 115 -8.18 7.53 -4.71
N THR A 116 -8.49 8.10 -3.54
CA THR A 116 -8.97 9.48 -3.39
C THR A 116 -8.02 10.27 -2.52
N LEU A 117 -7.58 11.42 -3.02
CA LEU A 117 -6.59 12.27 -2.36
C LEU A 117 -7.17 13.68 -2.13
N SER A 118 -7.02 14.21 -0.93
CA SER A 118 -7.33 15.60 -0.60
C SER A 118 -6.17 16.56 -0.94
N ARG A 119 -4.95 16.04 -1.00
CA ARG A 119 -3.74 16.72 -1.42
C ARG A 119 -2.78 15.76 -2.11
N LEU A 120 -1.83 16.27 -2.86
CA LEU A 120 -0.75 15.48 -3.43
C LEU A 120 0.33 15.20 -2.37
N PRO A 121 1.04 14.05 -2.48
CA PRO A 121 2.14 13.74 -1.58
C PRO A 121 3.32 14.68 -1.73
N GLU A 122 3.96 14.97 -0.61
CA GLU A 122 5.23 15.68 -0.55
C GLU A 122 6.38 14.70 -0.31
N GLY A 123 7.48 14.91 -1.03
CA GLY A 123 8.63 13.99 -0.99
C GLY A 123 8.41 12.72 -1.81
N SER A 124 9.29 11.73 -1.59
CA SER A 124 9.30 10.47 -2.34
C SER A 124 8.67 9.31 -1.60
N GLU A 125 8.54 9.41 -0.28
CA GLU A 125 8.08 8.34 0.59
C GLU A 125 6.57 8.41 0.82
N LEU A 126 5.91 7.25 0.77
CA LEU A 126 4.47 7.11 0.98
C LEU A 126 4.15 5.89 1.83
N GLY A 127 3.19 6.06 2.73
CA GLY A 127 2.63 5.01 3.56
C GLY A 127 1.20 4.64 3.21
N LEU A 128 0.86 3.40 3.50
CA LEU A 128 -0.51 2.89 3.59
C LEU A 128 -0.72 2.28 4.96
N GLN A 129 -1.86 2.56 5.58
CA GLN A 129 -2.29 1.89 6.80
C GLN A 129 -3.70 1.33 6.60
N ALA A 130 -3.88 0.02 6.80
CA ALA A 130 -5.20 -0.61 6.78
C ALA A 130 -6.13 0.03 7.81
N GLN A 131 -7.39 0.25 7.44
CA GLN A 131 -8.41 0.83 8.32
C GLN A 131 -9.55 -0.17 8.53
N ASP A 132 -10.47 -0.26 7.59
CA ASP A 132 -11.63 -1.11 7.69
C ASP A 132 -11.47 -2.36 6.83
N HIS A 133 -12.06 -3.46 7.29
CA HIS A 133 -12.12 -4.72 6.56
C HIS A 133 -13.47 -5.38 6.82
N VAL A 134 -14.31 -5.45 5.79
CA VAL A 134 -15.62 -6.07 5.84
C VAL A 134 -15.71 -7.16 4.80
N ALA A 135 -15.93 -8.40 5.22
CA ALA A 135 -15.99 -9.55 4.32
C ALA A 135 -17.23 -10.39 4.59
N ALA A 136 -17.93 -10.79 3.53
CA ALA A 136 -19.08 -11.67 3.57
C ALA A 136 -19.21 -12.45 2.26
N GLY A 137 -19.52 -13.74 2.34
CA GLY A 137 -19.79 -14.59 1.17
C GLY A 137 -18.64 -14.64 0.16
N GLY A 138 -17.39 -14.50 0.61
CA GLY A 138 -16.22 -14.50 -0.27
C GLY A 138 -15.95 -13.16 -0.98
N ILE A 139 -16.67 -12.11 -0.65
CA ILE A 139 -16.44 -10.74 -1.13
C ILE A 139 -15.87 -9.93 0.02
N VAL A 140 -14.89 -9.07 -0.27
CA VAL A 140 -14.30 -8.15 0.69
C VAL A 140 -14.38 -6.71 0.17
N VAL A 141 -14.65 -5.78 1.08
CA VAL A 141 -14.42 -4.35 0.90
C VAL A 141 -13.51 -3.91 2.03
N ALA A 142 -12.38 -3.32 1.69
CA ALA A 142 -11.42 -2.86 2.67
C ALA A 142 -10.87 -1.49 2.32
N THR A 143 -10.44 -0.75 3.33
CA THR A 143 -9.93 0.60 3.18
C THR A 143 -8.55 0.76 3.81
N ALA A 144 -7.76 1.67 3.24
CA ALA A 144 -6.50 2.10 3.82
C ALA A 144 -6.40 3.63 3.76
N THR A 145 -5.77 4.22 4.77
CA THR A 145 -5.32 5.61 4.70
C THR A 145 -3.99 5.67 3.97
N MET A 146 -3.90 6.49 2.93
CA MET A 146 -2.65 6.86 2.30
C MET A 146 -2.10 8.12 3.01
N TYR A 147 -0.81 8.13 3.30
CA TYR A 147 -0.17 9.21 4.04
C TYR A 147 1.30 9.39 3.66
N ASP A 148 1.85 10.54 3.97
CA ASP A 148 3.28 10.84 3.90
C ASP A 148 3.79 11.26 5.29
N ARG A 149 5.01 11.78 5.37
CA ARG A 149 5.59 12.24 6.65
C ARG A 149 4.89 13.46 7.27
N ILE A 150 4.06 14.16 6.49
CA ILE A 150 3.30 15.33 6.96
C ILE A 150 1.96 14.88 7.56
N GLY A 151 1.39 13.77 7.05
CA GLY A 151 0.12 13.23 7.53
C GLY A 151 -0.73 12.61 6.42
N ALA A 152 -2.01 12.46 6.68
CA ALA A 152 -2.95 11.84 5.75
C ALA A 152 -3.05 12.60 4.41
N LEU A 153 -3.13 11.84 3.34
CA LEU A 153 -3.39 12.32 1.98
C LEU A 153 -4.82 12.03 1.56
N GLY A 154 -5.32 10.87 1.92
CA GLY A 154 -6.62 10.41 1.50
C GLY A 154 -6.86 8.94 1.79
N THR A 155 -7.85 8.36 1.10
CA THR A 155 -8.31 7.00 1.32
C THR A 155 -8.19 6.17 0.06
N CYS A 156 -7.71 4.94 0.23
CA CYS A 156 -7.76 3.90 -0.78
C CYS A 156 -8.84 2.89 -0.40
N VAL A 157 -9.62 2.46 -1.38
CA VAL A 157 -10.65 1.43 -1.20
C VAL A 157 -10.36 0.29 -2.18
N VAL A 158 -10.44 -0.93 -1.69
CA VAL A 158 -10.32 -2.13 -2.53
C VAL A 158 -11.56 -3.00 -2.34
N THR A 159 -12.12 -3.47 -3.47
CA THR A 159 -13.12 -4.53 -3.50
C THR A 159 -12.48 -5.78 -4.09
N GLY A 160 -12.62 -6.90 -3.41
CA GLY A 160 -11.99 -8.16 -3.83
C GLY A 160 -12.89 -9.36 -3.67
N ILE A 161 -12.47 -10.44 -4.34
CA ILE A 161 -13.10 -11.77 -4.21
C ILE A 161 -12.12 -12.76 -3.61
N SER A 162 -12.66 -13.72 -2.88
CA SER A 162 -11.88 -14.82 -2.29
C SER A 162 -11.15 -15.62 -3.35
N ASN A 163 -9.88 -15.89 -3.09
CA ASN A 163 -9.02 -16.77 -3.87
C ASN A 163 -8.47 -17.90 -2.99
N SER A 164 -9.37 -18.56 -2.26
CA SER A 164 -9.03 -19.59 -1.27
C SER A 164 -8.20 -20.75 -1.80
N HIS A 165 -8.24 -21.00 -3.11
CA HIS A 165 -7.46 -22.07 -3.75
C HIS A 165 -6.05 -21.65 -4.19
N ARG A 166 -5.73 -20.35 -4.16
CA ARG A 166 -4.46 -19.77 -4.60
C ARG A 166 -4.11 -18.54 -3.76
N GLN A 167 -4.06 -18.71 -2.47
CA GLN A 167 -3.56 -17.66 -1.58
C GLN A 167 -2.08 -17.38 -1.87
N VAL A 168 -1.69 -16.13 -1.79
CA VAL A 168 -0.28 -15.74 -1.92
C VAL A 168 0.35 -15.83 -0.54
N ASP A 169 1.07 -16.92 -0.28
CA ASP A 169 1.84 -17.11 0.93
C ASP A 169 3.16 -16.32 0.84
N LEU A 170 3.19 -15.16 1.50
CA LEU A 170 4.34 -14.26 1.45
C LEU A 170 5.51 -14.76 2.32
N ALA A 171 5.24 -15.56 3.34
CA ALA A 171 6.30 -16.19 4.14
C ALA A 171 7.07 -17.21 3.30
N ALA A 172 6.38 -18.01 2.51
CA ALA A 172 7.03 -18.96 1.60
C ALA A 172 7.86 -18.27 0.50
N PHE A 173 7.48 -17.05 0.07
CA PHE A 173 8.29 -16.26 -0.87
C PHE A 173 9.60 -15.78 -0.26
N ALA A 174 9.61 -15.41 1.01
CA ALA A 174 10.82 -14.98 1.70
C ALA A 174 11.84 -16.13 1.79
N ASP A 175 11.38 -17.34 2.10
CA ASP A 175 12.24 -18.53 2.16
C ASP A 175 12.81 -18.90 0.77
N ALA A 176 12.04 -18.72 -0.29
CA ALA A 176 12.47 -19.02 -1.66
C ALA A 176 13.50 -18.02 -2.23
N GLN A 177 13.58 -16.82 -1.69
CA GLN A 177 14.55 -15.78 -2.08
C GLN A 177 15.86 -15.83 -1.30
N SER A 178 15.97 -16.62 -0.26
CA SER A 178 17.23 -16.95 0.39
C SER A 178 18.02 -17.91 -0.50
N PHE A 179 18.57 -17.40 -1.62
CA PHE A 179 19.53 -18.15 -2.43
C PHE A 179 20.76 -18.49 -1.59
N PRO A 180 21.26 -19.72 -1.63
CA PRO A 180 22.53 -20.02 -1.00
C PRO A 180 23.60 -19.14 -1.63
N GLU A 181 24.34 -18.43 -0.77
CA GLU A 181 25.54 -17.71 -1.20
C GLU A 181 26.40 -18.65 -2.05
N SER A 182 26.66 -18.27 -3.28
CA SER A 182 27.57 -18.99 -4.16
C SER A 182 28.92 -19.12 -3.45
N SER A 183 29.27 -20.35 -3.06
CA SER A 183 30.62 -20.63 -2.56
C SER A 183 31.64 -20.12 -3.55
N PRO A 184 32.66 -19.38 -3.10
CA PRO A 184 33.75 -18.96 -3.99
C PRO A 184 34.53 -20.19 -4.43
N VAL A 185 34.68 -20.34 -5.74
CA VAL A 185 35.60 -21.27 -6.39
C VAL A 185 37.01 -20.69 -6.35
#